data_ee6d13055539a572c12089b468088107
#
_entry.id   ee6d13055539a572c12089b468088107
#
_cell.length_a   1.000
_cell.length_b   1.000
_cell.length_c   1.000
_cell.angle_alpha   90.00
_cell.angle_beta   90.00
_cell.angle_gamma   90.00
#
_symmetry.space_group_name_H-M   'P 1'
#
loop_
_entity.id
_entity.type
_entity.pdbx_description
1 polymer ?
#
loop_
_entity_poly.entity_id
_entity_poly.type
_entity_poly.pdbx_seq_one_letter_code
_entity_poly.pdbx_strand_id
1 'polypeptide(L)'
;HVLSDKDRKNNYDQFGHAAFEGTGSRGGFSNFDFSNVFSDIFGSDSFDNFFEGFEGSRRKGRRRSSDYRGSDLRYDLSISLEEAYNGKKQEINFSSSNKCERCDGYGAEPGTKPISCSICGGHGKVRSSQGFFTIQQTCHSCSGSGEQISNPCKECKGMGKNQKNKTIFTNIPKGVDDGTRIRLSGKGEAGIKGGGNGDLYI
;
A
#
# COMPACT_ATOMS: atom_id res chain seq x y z
N HIS A 1 -12.51 -25.84 25.21
CA HIS A 1 -11.29 -25.02 25.07
C HIS A 1 -11.32 -23.66 25.84
N VAL A 2 -12.50 -23.17 26.27
CA VAL A 2 -12.60 -21.94 27.08
C VAL A 2 -12.21 -22.20 28.54
N LEU A 3 -12.53 -23.38 29.05
CA LEU A 3 -12.28 -23.75 30.46
C LEU A 3 -10.85 -24.21 30.77
N SER A 4 -10.02 -24.45 29.75
CA SER A 4 -8.63 -24.89 29.92
C SER A 4 -7.64 -23.72 30.12
N ASP A 5 -8.08 -22.49 29.91
CA ASP A 5 -7.26 -21.27 30.06
C ASP A 5 -7.87 -20.39 31.14
N LYS A 6 -7.09 -20.06 32.16
CA LYS A 6 -7.55 -19.27 33.32
C LYS A 6 -8.10 -17.89 32.96
N ASP A 7 -7.46 -17.23 31.98
CA ASP A 7 -7.86 -15.87 31.58
C ASP A 7 -9.16 -15.90 30.77
N ARG A 8 -9.35 -16.91 29.92
CA ARG A 8 -10.59 -17.12 29.19
C ARG A 8 -11.74 -17.54 30.08
N LYS A 9 -11.46 -18.32 31.12
CA LYS A 9 -12.46 -18.70 32.11
C LYS A 9 -12.94 -17.48 32.91
N ASN A 10 -12.03 -16.64 33.35
CA ASN A 10 -12.39 -15.42 34.09
C ASN A 10 -13.21 -14.45 33.22
N ASN A 11 -12.88 -14.31 31.94
CA ASN A 11 -13.66 -13.51 31.00
C ASN A 11 -15.04 -14.11 30.74
N TYR A 12 -15.15 -15.42 30.67
CA TYR A 12 -16.44 -16.11 30.53
C TYR A 12 -17.32 -15.96 31.80
N ASP A 13 -16.70 -16.08 32.96
CA ASP A 13 -17.41 -15.95 34.25
C ASP A 13 -17.93 -14.52 34.50
N GLN A 14 -17.27 -13.50 33.92
CA GLN A 14 -17.70 -12.09 34.04
C GLN A 14 -18.68 -11.65 32.93
N PHE A 15 -18.49 -12.12 31.69
CA PHE A 15 -19.22 -11.60 30.52
C PHE A 15 -20.06 -12.67 29.78
N GLY A 16 -20.05 -13.91 30.25
CA GLY A 16 -20.83 -15.01 29.66
C GLY A 16 -20.51 -15.28 28.17
N HIS A 17 -21.49 -15.78 27.45
CA HIS A 17 -21.37 -16.09 26.01
C HIS A 17 -21.07 -14.87 25.15
N ALA A 18 -21.50 -13.69 25.53
CA ALA A 18 -21.29 -12.45 24.77
C ALA A 18 -19.81 -12.11 24.55
N ALA A 19 -18.91 -12.57 25.44
CA ALA A 19 -17.46 -12.37 25.28
C ALA A 19 -16.85 -13.16 24.10
N PHE A 20 -17.54 -14.20 23.59
CA PHE A 20 -17.01 -15.13 22.60
C PHE A 20 -17.82 -15.23 21.31
N GLU A 21 -19.05 -14.73 21.28
CA GLU A 21 -19.88 -14.74 20.07
C GLU A 21 -19.37 -13.81 18.94
N GLY A 22 -18.50 -12.86 19.26
CA GLY A 22 -17.91 -11.93 18.30
C GLY A 22 -16.67 -12.43 17.54
N THR A 23 -16.12 -13.62 17.83
CA THR A 23 -14.82 -14.04 17.28
C THR A 23 -14.93 -14.94 16.03
N GLY A 24 -16.12 -15.24 15.56
CA GLY A 24 -16.35 -16.28 14.54
C GLY A 24 -17.13 -15.89 13.29
N SER A 25 -17.26 -14.62 12.92
CA SER A 25 -17.88 -14.31 11.63
C SER A 25 -17.28 -13.06 10.96
N ARG A 26 -16.79 -13.28 9.79
CA ARG A 26 -16.30 -12.36 8.76
C ARG A 26 -17.47 -11.50 8.30
N GLY A 27 -17.65 -10.32 8.88
CA GLY A 27 -18.67 -9.38 8.39
C GLY A 27 -19.26 -8.48 9.46
N GLY A 28 -18.89 -7.20 9.43
CA GLY A 28 -19.77 -6.09 9.79
C GLY A 28 -20.07 -5.86 11.27
N PHE A 29 -19.12 -5.37 12.04
CA PHE A 29 -19.43 -4.62 13.25
C PHE A 29 -19.79 -3.17 12.88
N SER A 30 -20.95 -2.98 12.30
CA SER A 30 -21.59 -1.68 12.27
C SER A 30 -22.90 -1.80 13.08
N ASN A 31 -22.91 -1.15 14.22
CA ASN A 31 -24.13 -0.81 14.97
C ASN A 31 -24.43 -1.55 16.28
N PHE A 32 -23.41 -1.92 17.06
CA PHE A 32 -23.62 -2.05 18.47
C PHE A 32 -22.68 -1.09 19.20
N ASP A 33 -23.26 -0.14 19.88
CA ASP A 33 -22.62 0.96 20.64
C ASP A 33 -21.92 0.41 21.90
N PHE A 34 -20.92 -0.47 21.66
CA PHE A 34 -20.10 -1.05 22.71
C PHE A 34 -19.20 0.01 23.39
N SER A 35 -19.01 1.13 22.71
CA SER A 35 -18.27 2.29 23.20
C SER A 35 -18.96 2.96 24.38
N ASN A 36 -20.29 3.08 24.36
CA ASN A 36 -21.05 3.73 25.41
C ASN A 36 -21.17 2.86 26.67
N VAL A 37 -21.36 1.55 26.52
CA VAL A 37 -21.47 0.63 27.68
C VAL A 37 -20.12 0.44 28.35
N PHE A 38 -19.02 0.49 27.61
CA PHE A 38 -17.68 0.34 28.17
C PHE A 38 -17.16 1.64 28.80
N SER A 39 -17.56 2.79 28.27
CA SER A 39 -17.24 4.11 28.84
C SER A 39 -17.89 4.35 30.22
N ASP A 40 -19.12 3.87 30.39
CA ASP A 40 -19.84 4.01 31.68
C ASP A 40 -19.31 3.09 32.79
N ILE A 41 -18.69 1.95 32.44
CA ILE A 41 -18.19 0.98 33.42
C ILE A 41 -16.74 1.23 33.82
N PHE A 42 -15.90 1.76 32.90
CA PHE A 42 -14.46 1.86 33.11
C PHE A 42 -13.89 3.29 33.19
N GLY A 43 -14.69 4.33 33.06
CA GLY A 43 -14.23 5.72 33.21
C GLY A 43 -13.27 6.12 32.08
N SER A 44 -13.50 7.28 31.56
CA SER A 44 -12.91 7.87 30.32
C SER A 44 -11.37 7.93 30.26
N ASP A 45 -10.67 7.94 31.38
CA ASP A 45 -9.21 8.21 31.41
C ASP A 45 -8.31 6.97 31.24
N SER A 46 -8.82 5.77 31.50
CA SER A 46 -7.99 4.54 31.41
C SER A 46 -8.03 3.89 30.03
N PHE A 47 -9.04 4.18 29.22
CA PHE A 47 -9.23 3.53 27.92
C PHE A 47 -8.42 4.18 26.81
N ASP A 48 -8.25 5.49 26.83
CA ASP A 48 -7.42 6.20 25.85
C ASP A 48 -5.95 5.76 25.92
N ASN A 49 -5.41 5.58 27.12
CA ASN A 49 -4.05 5.07 27.31
C ASN A 49 -3.89 3.59 26.93
N PHE A 50 -4.90 2.76 27.11
CA PHE A 50 -4.86 1.35 26.76
C PHE A 50 -5.00 1.15 25.24
N PHE A 51 -5.88 1.92 24.59
CA PHE A 51 -6.09 1.81 23.13
C PHE A 51 -4.94 2.43 22.34
N GLU A 52 -4.36 3.52 22.80
CA GLU A 52 -3.16 4.13 22.22
C GLU A 52 -1.93 3.23 22.37
N GLY A 53 -1.79 2.51 23.48
CA GLY A 53 -0.76 1.49 23.71
C GLY A 53 -0.92 0.25 22.84
N PHE A 54 -2.15 -0.19 22.57
CA PHE A 54 -2.42 -1.39 21.76
C PHE A 54 -2.35 -1.11 20.26
N GLU A 55 -2.77 0.06 19.81
CA GLU A 55 -2.69 0.48 18.38
C GLU A 55 -1.29 0.95 18.01
N GLY A 56 -0.54 1.53 18.93
CA GLY A 56 0.83 2.01 18.74
C GLY A 56 1.86 0.89 18.52
N SER A 57 1.64 -0.30 19.08
CA SER A 57 2.65 -1.37 19.06
C SER A 57 2.66 -2.21 17.77
N ARG A 58 1.61 -2.19 16.95
CA ARG A 58 1.53 -2.99 15.71
C ARG A 58 1.81 -2.24 14.41
N ARG A 59 1.94 -0.90 14.43
CA ARG A 59 2.01 -0.09 13.19
C ARG A 59 3.38 0.52 12.85
N LYS A 60 4.41 0.33 13.68
CA LYS A 60 5.69 1.06 13.52
C LYS A 60 6.67 0.51 12.48
N GLY A 61 6.37 -0.56 11.75
CA GLY A 61 7.37 -1.21 10.89
C GLY A 61 7.05 -1.46 9.42
N ARG A 62 5.79 -1.34 8.95
CA ARG A 62 5.45 -1.94 7.64
C ARG A 62 4.78 -1.04 6.58
N ARG A 63 4.44 0.21 6.88
CA ARG A 63 3.70 1.07 5.93
C ARG A 63 4.54 1.90 4.96
N ARG A 64 5.87 1.96 5.11
CA ARG A 64 6.71 2.82 4.27
C ARG A 64 7.18 2.20 2.94
N SER A 65 7.12 0.88 2.78
CA SER A 65 7.66 0.25 1.56
C SER A 65 6.64 0.05 0.43
N SER A 66 5.33 0.03 0.74
CA SER A 66 4.30 -0.15 -0.28
C SER A 66 4.01 1.13 -1.07
N ASP A 67 4.19 2.30 -0.44
CA ASP A 67 3.87 3.60 -1.08
C ASP A 67 4.84 3.97 -2.21
N TYR A 68 5.99 3.31 -2.26
CA TYR A 68 7.04 3.56 -3.26
C TYR A 68 7.18 2.48 -4.32
N ARG A 69 6.38 1.40 -4.22
CA ARG A 69 6.34 0.35 -5.24
C ARG A 69 5.75 0.90 -6.54
N GLY A 70 6.30 0.49 -7.67
CA GLY A 70 5.77 0.81 -8.99
C GLY A 70 4.39 0.18 -9.21
N SER A 71 3.61 0.78 -10.07
CA SER A 71 2.29 0.29 -10.45
C SER A 71 2.41 -0.98 -11.28
N ASP A 72 1.44 -1.87 -11.14
CA ASP A 72 1.32 -3.02 -12.01
C ASP A 72 0.83 -2.57 -13.39
N LEU A 73 1.30 -3.25 -14.44
CA LEU A 73 0.91 -3.02 -15.83
C LEU A 73 0.04 -4.15 -16.33
N ARG A 74 -0.90 -3.84 -17.20
CA ARG A 74 -1.72 -4.79 -17.94
C ARG A 74 -1.43 -4.67 -19.41
N TYR A 75 -1.25 -5.80 -20.08
CA TYR A 75 -1.07 -5.92 -21.52
C TYR A 75 -2.05 -6.96 -22.05
N ASP A 76 -2.96 -6.55 -22.93
CA ASP A 76 -3.93 -7.46 -23.54
C ASP A 76 -3.33 -8.00 -24.83
N LEU A 77 -3.27 -9.34 -24.93
CA LEU A 77 -2.72 -10.06 -26.04
C LEU A 77 -3.80 -10.93 -26.68
N SER A 78 -4.00 -10.80 -27.98
CA SER A 78 -4.89 -11.68 -28.73
C SER A 78 -4.06 -12.76 -29.44
N ILE A 79 -4.49 -14.00 -29.30
CA ILE A 79 -3.88 -15.18 -29.91
C ILE A 79 -4.95 -15.99 -30.67
N SER A 80 -4.55 -16.78 -31.65
CA SER A 80 -5.45 -17.69 -32.35
C SER A 80 -5.73 -18.94 -31.51
N LEU A 81 -6.83 -19.63 -31.81
CA LEU A 81 -7.18 -20.88 -31.13
C LEU A 81 -6.10 -21.97 -31.30
N GLU A 82 -5.47 -22.00 -32.47
CA GLU A 82 -4.37 -22.93 -32.76
C GLU A 82 -3.14 -22.64 -31.90
N GLU A 83 -2.81 -21.35 -31.72
CA GLU A 83 -1.73 -20.90 -30.83
C GLU A 83 -2.03 -21.18 -29.36
N ALA A 84 -3.28 -21.02 -28.95
CA ALA A 84 -3.73 -21.38 -27.60
C ALA A 84 -3.60 -22.88 -27.34
N TYR A 85 -3.96 -23.72 -28.33
CA TYR A 85 -3.84 -25.18 -28.22
C TYR A 85 -2.39 -25.63 -28.15
N ASN A 86 -1.52 -25.14 -29.04
CA ASN A 86 -0.12 -25.55 -29.13
C ASN A 86 0.81 -24.90 -28.11
N GLY A 87 0.40 -23.77 -27.56
CA GLY A 87 1.26 -22.86 -26.80
C GLY A 87 2.21 -22.10 -27.73
N LYS A 88 2.63 -20.92 -27.28
CA LYS A 88 3.48 -20.03 -28.12
C LYS A 88 4.46 -19.25 -27.27
N LYS A 89 5.66 -19.02 -27.80
CA LYS A 89 6.57 -17.97 -27.30
C LYS A 89 6.24 -16.68 -28.03
N GLN A 90 5.82 -15.66 -27.30
CA GLN A 90 5.44 -14.37 -27.84
C GLN A 90 6.38 -13.28 -27.37
N GLU A 91 6.80 -12.47 -28.31
CA GLU A 91 7.51 -11.22 -28.04
C GLU A 91 6.50 -10.10 -27.81
N ILE A 92 6.67 -9.38 -26.70
CA ILE A 92 5.79 -8.28 -26.30
C ILE A 92 6.61 -7.02 -26.14
N ASN A 93 6.20 -5.98 -26.86
CA ASN A 93 6.80 -4.65 -26.80
C ASN A 93 5.85 -3.70 -26.08
N PHE A 94 6.29 -3.11 -24.97
CA PHE A 94 5.48 -2.17 -24.19
C PHE A 94 6.36 -1.07 -23.59
N SER A 95 5.74 0.07 -23.34
CA SER A 95 6.39 1.17 -22.65
C SER A 95 6.21 1.04 -21.14
N SER A 96 7.29 1.11 -20.40
CA SER A 96 7.23 1.18 -18.94
C SER A 96 8.26 2.15 -18.39
N SER A 97 8.00 2.71 -17.21
CA SER A 97 8.98 3.52 -16.54
C SER A 97 10.05 2.65 -15.90
N ASN A 98 11.29 3.06 -16.08
CA ASN A 98 12.45 2.50 -15.42
C ASN A 98 12.99 3.47 -14.38
N LYS A 99 13.60 2.94 -13.34
CA LYS A 99 14.33 3.72 -12.37
C LYS A 99 15.39 4.57 -13.08
N CYS A 100 15.45 5.85 -12.76
CA CYS A 100 16.47 6.74 -13.28
C CYS A 100 17.85 6.32 -12.75
N GLU A 101 18.75 5.98 -13.65
CA GLU A 101 20.10 5.50 -13.29
C GLU A 101 20.94 6.59 -12.64
N ARG A 102 20.75 7.87 -13.03
CA ARG A 102 21.52 9.00 -12.50
C ARG A 102 21.21 9.31 -11.03
N CYS A 103 19.94 9.27 -10.63
CA CYS A 103 19.51 9.63 -9.28
C CYS A 103 19.03 8.43 -8.46
N ASP A 104 19.15 7.24 -8.97
CA ASP A 104 18.79 6.00 -8.31
C ASP A 104 17.33 5.99 -7.78
N GLY A 105 16.43 6.64 -8.52
CA GLY A 105 15.00 6.72 -8.19
C GLY A 105 14.63 7.79 -7.17
N TYR A 106 15.57 8.58 -6.68
CA TYR A 106 15.29 9.63 -5.68
C TYR A 106 14.81 10.95 -6.29
N GLY A 107 15.01 11.16 -7.57
CA GLY A 107 14.62 12.40 -8.26
C GLY A 107 15.52 13.60 -7.97
N ALA A 108 16.42 13.52 -7.01
CA ALA A 108 17.38 14.59 -6.68
C ALA A 108 18.70 14.40 -7.43
N GLU A 109 19.41 15.49 -7.71
CA GLU A 109 20.75 15.43 -8.31
C GLU A 109 21.70 14.67 -7.37
N PRO A 110 22.62 13.83 -7.91
CA PRO A 110 23.62 13.12 -7.10
C PRO A 110 24.37 14.06 -6.16
N GLY A 111 24.50 13.65 -4.89
CA GLY A 111 25.09 14.49 -3.84
C GLY A 111 24.10 15.40 -3.09
N THR A 112 22.87 15.53 -3.56
CA THR A 112 21.81 16.25 -2.85
C THR A 112 20.77 15.29 -2.31
N LYS A 113 20.19 15.62 -1.15
CA LYS A 113 19.11 14.81 -0.53
C LYS A 113 17.80 15.62 -0.55
N PRO A 114 16.66 14.94 -0.74
CA PRO A 114 15.38 15.57 -0.50
C PRO A 114 15.31 16.09 0.95
N ILE A 115 14.71 17.26 1.13
CA ILE A 115 14.47 17.87 2.44
C ILE A 115 13.01 17.70 2.82
N SER A 116 12.73 17.62 4.12
CA SER A 116 11.34 17.56 4.60
C SER A 116 10.60 18.84 4.20
N CYS A 117 9.39 18.70 3.69
CA CYS A 117 8.55 19.82 3.31
C CYS A 117 8.22 20.68 4.54
N SER A 118 8.59 21.97 4.50
CA SER A 118 8.38 22.90 5.63
C SER A 118 6.90 23.15 5.94
N ILE A 119 6.00 23.04 4.94
CA ILE A 119 4.57 23.31 5.12
C ILE A 119 3.87 22.17 5.86
N CYS A 120 4.18 20.92 5.53
CA CYS A 120 3.54 19.77 6.16
C CYS A 120 4.45 19.01 7.14
N GLY A 121 5.66 19.48 7.40
CA GLY A 121 6.62 18.83 8.31
C GLY A 121 6.97 17.39 7.90
N GLY A 122 6.92 17.06 6.62
CA GLY A 122 7.19 15.72 6.11
C GLY A 122 5.97 14.80 6.02
N HIS A 123 4.79 15.24 6.47
CA HIS A 123 3.58 14.40 6.50
C HIS A 123 2.87 14.25 5.14
N GLY A 124 3.17 15.09 4.16
CA GLY A 124 2.53 15.09 2.84
C GLY A 124 1.09 15.63 2.84
N LYS A 125 0.52 15.88 4.01
CA LYS A 125 -0.86 16.37 4.20
C LYS A 125 -0.87 17.53 5.18
N VAL A 126 -1.75 18.49 4.95
CA VAL A 126 -2.04 19.61 5.86
C VAL A 126 -3.42 19.44 6.45
N ARG A 127 -3.54 19.73 7.75
CA ARG A 127 -4.81 19.73 8.46
C ARG A 127 -5.28 21.17 8.62
N SER A 128 -6.51 21.43 8.23
CA SER A 128 -7.19 22.70 8.46
C SER A 128 -8.40 22.44 9.33
N SER A 129 -8.46 23.09 10.49
CA SER A 129 -9.61 23.03 11.39
C SER A 129 -10.53 24.20 11.11
N GLN A 130 -11.77 23.94 10.77
CA GLN A 130 -12.83 24.94 10.64
C GLN A 130 -13.95 24.57 11.62
N GLY A 131 -13.98 25.23 12.78
CA GLY A 131 -14.90 24.93 13.85
C GLY A 131 -14.70 23.50 14.40
N PHE A 132 -15.76 22.70 14.35
CA PHE A 132 -15.72 21.29 14.83
C PHE A 132 -15.20 20.29 13.79
N PHE A 133 -14.92 20.72 12.56
CA PHE A 133 -14.48 19.83 11.50
C PHE A 133 -12.99 20.02 11.23
N THR A 134 -12.26 18.89 11.18
CA THR A 134 -10.87 18.85 10.72
C THR A 134 -10.84 18.29 9.31
N ILE A 135 -10.45 19.12 8.36
CA ILE A 135 -10.28 18.73 6.96
C ILE A 135 -8.81 18.41 6.72
N GLN A 136 -8.53 17.25 6.20
CA GLN A 136 -7.18 16.83 5.81
C GLN A 136 -7.05 16.94 4.28
N GLN A 137 -6.11 17.78 3.83
CA GLN A 137 -5.85 18.00 2.40
C GLN A 137 -4.42 17.59 2.04
N THR A 138 -4.23 17.16 0.79
CA THR A 138 -2.87 16.92 0.26
C THR A 138 -2.08 18.23 0.28
N CYS A 139 -0.86 18.18 0.78
CA CYS A 139 -0.01 19.37 0.82
C CYS A 139 0.29 19.85 -0.60
N HIS A 140 -0.09 21.08 -0.90
CA HIS A 140 0.10 21.69 -2.23
C HIS A 140 1.57 21.92 -2.59
N SER A 141 2.44 22.12 -1.60
CA SER A 141 3.85 22.39 -1.83
C SER A 141 4.67 21.16 -2.21
N CYS A 142 4.34 19.99 -1.65
CA CYS A 142 5.04 18.75 -1.95
C CYS A 142 4.16 17.73 -2.68
N SER A 143 2.93 18.09 -3.06
CA SER A 143 1.97 17.23 -3.75
C SER A 143 1.81 15.85 -3.10
N GLY A 144 1.86 15.80 -1.77
CA GLY A 144 1.70 14.58 -1.00
C GLY A 144 2.97 13.79 -0.70
N SER A 145 4.11 14.14 -1.30
CA SER A 145 5.37 13.40 -1.10
C SER A 145 6.00 13.58 0.29
N GLY A 146 5.64 14.65 1.01
CA GLY A 146 6.26 15.02 2.29
C GLY A 146 7.66 15.62 2.17
N GLU A 147 8.26 15.59 0.99
CA GLU A 147 9.62 16.02 0.74
C GLU A 147 9.68 17.03 -0.41
N GLN A 148 10.68 17.88 -0.39
CA GLN A 148 10.97 18.82 -1.46
C GLN A 148 12.38 18.55 -2.00
N ILE A 149 12.50 18.58 -3.33
CA ILE A 149 13.76 18.41 -4.03
C ILE A 149 14.26 19.80 -4.44
N SER A 150 15.30 20.31 -3.78
CA SER A 150 15.90 21.61 -4.09
C SER A 150 16.60 21.60 -5.46
N ASN A 151 17.31 20.52 -5.75
CA ASN A 151 18.03 20.32 -7.01
C ASN A 151 17.47 19.09 -7.72
N PRO A 152 16.52 19.24 -8.67
CA PRO A 152 15.98 18.11 -9.40
C PRO A 152 17.01 17.49 -10.32
N CYS A 153 17.02 16.17 -10.41
CA CYS A 153 17.86 15.42 -11.34
C CYS A 153 17.62 15.89 -12.78
N LYS A 154 18.69 16.22 -13.50
CA LYS A 154 18.62 16.74 -14.87
C LYS A 154 18.04 15.75 -15.86
N GLU A 155 18.20 14.44 -15.62
CA GLU A 155 17.73 13.39 -16.52
C GLU A 155 16.23 13.12 -16.35
N CYS A 156 15.75 12.90 -15.14
CA CYS A 156 14.34 12.60 -14.86
C CYS A 156 13.50 13.81 -14.42
N LYS A 157 14.10 15.01 -14.32
CA LYS A 157 13.43 16.25 -13.92
C LYS A 157 12.68 16.15 -12.58
N GLY A 158 13.24 15.41 -11.64
CA GLY A 158 12.63 15.23 -10.33
C GLY A 158 11.73 14.00 -10.19
N MET A 159 11.35 13.34 -11.26
CA MET A 159 10.41 12.21 -11.23
C MET A 159 11.01 10.91 -10.66
N GLY A 160 12.31 10.76 -10.66
CA GLY A 160 13.00 9.54 -10.22
C GLY A 160 12.92 8.37 -11.21
N LYS A 161 12.18 8.51 -12.31
CA LYS A 161 11.97 7.47 -13.30
C LYS A 161 11.93 8.03 -14.72
N ASN A 162 12.34 7.20 -15.69
CA ASN A 162 12.35 7.51 -17.12
C ASN A 162 11.54 6.47 -17.89
N GLN A 163 10.78 6.91 -18.88
CA GLN A 163 10.05 6.02 -19.79
C GLN A 163 11.03 5.33 -20.74
N LYS A 164 10.93 4.00 -20.84
CA LYS A 164 11.71 3.20 -21.81
C LYS A 164 10.79 2.13 -22.41
N ASN A 165 10.97 1.87 -23.70
CA ASN A 165 10.33 0.73 -24.35
C ASN A 165 11.08 -0.54 -23.95
N LYS A 166 10.35 -1.56 -23.55
CA LYS A 166 10.87 -2.88 -23.17
C LYS A 166 10.31 -3.94 -24.08
N THR A 167 11.17 -4.86 -24.46
CA THR A 167 10.82 -6.07 -25.15
C THR A 167 10.99 -7.25 -24.21
N ILE A 168 9.96 -8.05 -24.04
CA ILE A 168 9.97 -9.24 -23.18
C ILE A 168 9.44 -10.44 -23.97
N PHE A 169 10.11 -11.58 -23.84
CA PHE A 169 9.62 -12.85 -24.35
C PHE A 169 8.82 -13.55 -23.23
N THR A 170 7.58 -13.86 -23.52
CA THR A 170 6.73 -14.65 -22.61
C THR A 170 6.36 -15.98 -23.26
N ASN A 171 6.25 -17.00 -22.42
CA ASN A 171 5.82 -18.32 -22.86
C ASN A 171 4.35 -18.49 -22.50
N ILE A 172 3.50 -18.63 -23.50
CA ILE A 172 2.09 -18.92 -23.34
C ILE A 172 1.94 -20.43 -23.28
N PRO A 173 1.44 -20.98 -22.14
CA PRO A 173 1.25 -22.42 -22.01
C PRO A 173 0.16 -22.94 -22.95
N LYS A 174 0.15 -24.23 -23.16
CA LYS A 174 -0.90 -24.92 -23.93
C LYS A 174 -2.20 -24.94 -23.15
N GLY A 175 -3.32 -24.80 -23.86
CA GLY A 175 -4.65 -24.92 -23.27
C GLY A 175 -5.09 -23.70 -22.47
N VAL A 176 -4.65 -22.51 -22.87
CA VAL A 176 -5.10 -21.25 -22.26
C VAL A 176 -6.49 -20.89 -22.80
N ASP A 177 -7.35 -20.43 -21.90
CA ASP A 177 -8.68 -19.91 -22.21
C ASP A 177 -8.69 -18.39 -22.26
N ASP A 178 -9.77 -17.83 -22.80
CA ASP A 178 -9.99 -16.39 -22.78
C ASP A 178 -10.01 -15.83 -21.35
N GLY A 179 -9.38 -14.70 -21.13
CA GLY A 179 -9.24 -14.09 -19.81
C GLY A 179 -8.15 -14.71 -18.91
N THR A 180 -7.41 -15.73 -19.37
CA THR A 180 -6.24 -16.26 -18.66
C THR A 180 -5.21 -15.14 -18.44
N ARG A 181 -4.64 -15.09 -17.23
CA ARG A 181 -3.67 -14.06 -16.86
C ARG A 181 -2.32 -14.67 -16.51
N ILE A 182 -1.29 -14.20 -17.18
CA ILE A 182 0.10 -14.56 -16.92
C ILE A 182 0.75 -13.39 -16.17
N ARG A 183 1.25 -13.64 -14.96
CA ARG A 183 1.95 -12.63 -14.15
C ARG A 183 3.45 -12.74 -14.37
N LEU A 184 4.07 -11.65 -14.76
CA LEU A 184 5.52 -11.49 -14.83
C LEU A 184 5.98 -10.57 -13.70
N SER A 185 6.54 -11.15 -12.66
CA SER A 185 6.95 -10.41 -11.46
C SER A 185 8.05 -9.40 -11.75
N GLY A 186 7.89 -8.18 -11.21
CA GLY A 186 8.87 -7.09 -11.33
C GLY A 186 9.03 -6.50 -12.72
N LYS A 187 8.11 -6.80 -13.68
CA LYS A 187 8.14 -6.29 -15.05
C LYS A 187 7.19 -5.12 -15.31
N GLY A 188 6.49 -4.66 -14.27
CA GLY A 188 5.65 -3.46 -14.30
C GLY A 188 6.46 -2.16 -14.27
N GLU A 189 5.81 -1.11 -13.78
CA GLU A 189 6.40 0.20 -13.56
C GLU A 189 7.51 0.16 -12.51
N ALA A 190 8.51 1.01 -12.66
CA ALA A 190 9.54 1.17 -11.64
C ALA A 190 8.98 1.85 -10.40
N GLY A 191 9.38 1.36 -9.24
CA GLY A 191 9.20 2.07 -7.97
C GLY A 191 10.16 3.25 -7.84
N ILE A 192 9.88 4.11 -6.88
CA ILE A 192 10.71 5.27 -6.55
C ILE A 192 11.28 5.13 -5.14
N LYS A 193 12.32 5.88 -4.82
CA LYS A 193 12.92 5.94 -3.46
C LYS A 193 13.24 4.56 -2.87
N GLY A 194 13.75 3.66 -3.70
CA GLY A 194 14.09 2.29 -3.28
C GLY A 194 12.90 1.32 -3.25
N GLY A 195 11.72 1.73 -3.68
CA GLY A 195 10.57 0.85 -3.87
C GLY A 195 10.82 -0.17 -4.98
N GLY A 196 10.26 -1.38 -4.84
CA GLY A 196 10.32 -2.41 -5.86
C GLY A 196 9.47 -2.07 -7.09
N ASN A 197 9.73 -2.74 -8.21
CA ASN A 197 8.90 -2.61 -9.39
C ASN A 197 7.53 -3.26 -9.18
N GLY A 198 6.54 -2.82 -9.95
CA GLY A 198 5.27 -3.51 -10.12
C GLY A 198 5.41 -4.78 -10.96
N ASP A 199 4.30 -5.44 -11.20
CA ASP A 199 4.24 -6.66 -12.03
C ASP A 199 3.57 -6.36 -13.37
N LEU A 200 3.85 -7.18 -14.38
CA LEU A 200 3.16 -7.12 -15.66
C LEU A 200 2.20 -8.31 -15.75
N TYR A 201 0.93 -8.01 -16.03
CA TYR A 201 -0.12 -8.97 -16.28
C TYR A 201 -0.45 -8.98 -17.78
N ILE A 202 -0.35 -10.16 -18.39
CA ILE A 202 -0.66 -10.40 -19.78
C ILE A 202 -1.93 -11.21 -19.83
#